data_66f057a58356c3aabb4bf8a650180030
#
_entry.id   66f057a58356c3aabb4bf8a650180030
#
_cell.length_a   1.000
_cell.length_b   1.000
_cell.length_c   1.000
_cell.angle_alpha   90.00
_cell.angle_beta   90.00
_cell.angle_gamma   90.00
#
_symmetry.space_group_name_H-M   'P 1'
#
loop_
_entity.id
_entity.type
_entity.pdbx_description
1 polymer ?
#
loop_
_entity_poly.entity_id
_entity_poly.type
_entity_poly.pdbx_seq_one_letter_code
_entity_poly.pdbx_strand_id
1 'polypeptide(L)'
;MFRVSKHQIIWGANNFTLPTSEYFLVWDKKQTVDNFASAEYAWTNFKKPAKVFRYSIHKTMSDRKAQGGKIHPTQKPVKLYEWLLMNYAKEGDKILDTHLGSGSIAIACHNLGYDLTACELDKEYYDAAMKRIEQHKAQIRMFV
;
A
#
# COMPACT_ATOMS: atom_id res chain seq x y z
N MET A 1 -2.82 -3.92 -16.26
CA MET A 1 -3.43 -4.30 -14.96
C MET A 1 -4.62 -5.25 -15.17
N PHE A 2 -5.72 -4.85 -15.80
CA PHE A 2 -6.92 -5.69 -15.99
C PHE A 2 -6.69 -7.03 -16.70
N ARG A 3 -5.66 -7.15 -17.52
CA ARG A 3 -5.31 -8.39 -18.24
C ARG A 3 -4.59 -9.42 -17.36
N VAL A 4 -3.91 -8.98 -16.30
CA VAL A 4 -2.98 -9.83 -15.53
C VAL A 4 -3.46 -10.13 -14.12
N SER A 5 -4.57 -9.53 -13.68
CA SER A 5 -5.14 -9.81 -12.35
C SER A 5 -6.66 -9.88 -12.39
N LYS A 6 -7.23 -10.75 -11.58
CA LYS A 6 -8.68 -10.95 -11.45
C LYS A 6 -9.34 -9.84 -10.63
N HIS A 7 -8.70 -9.46 -9.55
CA HIS A 7 -9.18 -8.43 -8.63
C HIS A 7 -8.16 -7.30 -8.53
N GLN A 8 -8.64 -6.07 -8.47
CA GLN A 8 -7.81 -4.87 -8.44
C GLN A 8 -8.28 -3.89 -7.38
N ILE A 9 -7.31 -3.21 -6.79
CA ILE A 9 -7.48 -2.01 -5.97
C ILE A 9 -6.50 -0.97 -6.51
N ILE A 10 -6.99 0.18 -6.96
CA ILE A 10 -6.20 1.21 -7.63
C ILE A 10 -6.30 2.51 -6.84
N TRP A 11 -5.24 2.86 -6.11
CA TRP A 11 -5.15 4.12 -5.38
C TRP A 11 -4.91 5.31 -6.30
N GLY A 12 -5.43 6.49 -5.93
CA GLY A 12 -5.37 7.67 -6.76
C GLY A 12 -6.24 7.54 -8.01
N ALA A 13 -7.31 6.80 -7.92
CA ALA A 13 -8.20 6.44 -9.04
C ALA A 13 -8.82 7.66 -9.74
N ASN A 14 -8.89 8.78 -9.05
CA ASN A 14 -9.31 10.07 -9.60
C ASN A 14 -8.36 10.61 -10.70
N ASN A 15 -7.16 10.05 -10.83
CA ASN A 15 -6.18 10.45 -11.86
C ASN A 15 -6.22 9.54 -13.11
N PHE A 16 -7.11 8.55 -13.16
CA PHE A 16 -7.18 7.57 -14.23
C PHE A 16 -8.58 7.44 -14.81
N THR A 17 -8.66 7.15 -16.11
CA THR A 17 -9.91 6.69 -16.73
C THR A 17 -10.10 5.22 -16.41
N LEU A 18 -11.03 4.92 -15.52
CA LEU A 18 -11.33 3.55 -15.06
C LEU A 18 -12.79 3.21 -15.37
N PRO A 19 -13.11 1.92 -15.51
CA PRO A 19 -14.51 1.50 -15.61
C PRO A 19 -15.32 2.00 -14.42
N THR A 20 -16.59 2.28 -14.63
CA THR A 20 -17.50 2.63 -13.53
C THR A 20 -17.55 1.49 -12.51
N SER A 21 -17.53 1.85 -11.23
CA SER A 21 -17.72 0.92 -10.13
C SER A 21 -18.48 1.60 -9.00
N GLU A 22 -19.42 0.89 -8.41
CA GLU A 22 -20.08 1.31 -7.17
C GLU A 22 -19.22 1.04 -5.92
N TYR A 23 -18.11 0.31 -6.11
CA TYR A 23 -17.22 -0.14 -5.05
C TYR A 23 -15.97 0.73 -5.00
N PHE A 24 -15.62 1.17 -3.80
CA PHE A 24 -14.45 2.02 -3.59
C PHE A 24 -13.93 1.93 -2.17
N LEU A 25 -12.72 2.45 -1.96
CA LEU A 25 -12.09 2.56 -0.67
C LEU A 25 -11.61 3.98 -0.43
N VAL A 26 -11.56 4.37 0.82
CA VAL A 26 -11.04 5.67 1.22
C VAL A 26 -10.01 5.48 2.33
N TRP A 27 -8.86 6.11 2.18
CA TRP A 27 -7.96 6.35 3.30
C TRP A 27 -8.19 7.74 3.86
N ASP A 28 -8.83 7.81 5.03
CA ASP A 28 -8.99 9.02 5.83
C ASP A 28 -7.70 9.26 6.63
N LYS A 29 -6.97 10.32 6.28
CA LYS A 29 -5.68 10.69 6.88
C LYS A 29 -5.80 11.39 8.22
N LYS A 30 -7.03 11.68 8.66
CA LYS A 30 -7.32 12.41 9.91
C LYS A 30 -6.47 13.66 10.05
N GLN A 31 -6.37 14.45 8.99
CA GLN A 31 -5.63 15.70 9.00
C GLN A 31 -6.55 16.86 8.58
N THR A 32 -6.29 18.03 9.13
CA THR A 32 -7.08 19.26 8.96
C THR A 32 -6.25 20.41 8.41
N VAL A 33 -5.05 20.15 7.92
CA VAL A 33 -4.18 21.19 7.36
C VAL A 33 -4.69 21.57 5.98
N ASP A 34 -4.98 22.83 5.76
CA ASP A 34 -5.38 23.36 4.46
C ASP A 34 -4.29 23.06 3.40
N ASN A 35 -4.71 22.89 2.16
CA ASN A 35 -3.86 22.55 1.01
C ASN A 35 -3.25 21.13 1.03
N PHE A 36 -3.56 20.29 2.02
CA PHE A 36 -3.21 18.87 2.01
C PHE A 36 -4.46 18.01 1.89
N ALA A 37 -4.42 16.99 1.03
CA ALA A 37 -5.54 16.08 0.86
C ALA A 37 -5.86 15.35 2.18
N SER A 38 -7.09 15.50 2.66
CA SER A 38 -7.58 14.84 3.87
C SER A 38 -7.81 13.34 3.68
N ALA A 39 -7.99 12.90 2.44
CA ALA A 39 -8.24 11.50 2.10
C ALA A 39 -7.59 11.12 0.77
N GLU A 40 -7.39 9.83 0.56
CA GLU A 40 -7.11 9.24 -0.73
C GLU A 40 -8.22 8.25 -1.10
N TYR A 41 -8.52 8.19 -2.39
CA TYR A 41 -9.56 7.35 -2.97
C TYR A 41 -8.93 6.20 -3.75
N ALA A 42 -9.51 5.00 -3.60
CA ALA A 42 -9.18 3.86 -4.44
C ALA A 42 -10.42 3.27 -5.11
N TRP A 43 -10.31 3.03 -6.39
CA TRP A 43 -11.24 2.23 -7.17
C TRP A 43 -11.00 0.74 -6.93
N THR A 44 -12.04 -0.07 -6.93
CA THR A 44 -11.91 -1.52 -6.86
C THR A 44 -13.02 -2.24 -7.62
N ASN A 45 -12.73 -3.44 -8.10
CA ASN A 45 -13.73 -4.36 -8.66
C ASN A 45 -14.17 -5.46 -7.67
N PHE A 46 -13.71 -5.43 -6.43
CA PHE A 46 -14.27 -6.29 -5.38
C PHE A 46 -15.70 -5.89 -5.07
N LYS A 47 -16.65 -6.81 -5.23
CA LYS A 47 -18.07 -6.61 -4.91
C LYS A 47 -18.29 -6.61 -3.40
N LYS A 48 -17.80 -5.60 -2.72
CA LYS A 48 -17.92 -5.40 -1.27
C LYS A 48 -18.28 -3.95 -0.97
N PRO A 49 -19.10 -3.67 0.04
CA PRO A 49 -19.42 -2.30 0.44
C PRO A 49 -18.18 -1.43 0.61
N ALA A 50 -18.30 -0.15 0.28
CA ALA A 50 -17.24 0.82 0.46
C ALA A 50 -16.72 0.82 1.90
N LYS A 51 -15.40 0.88 2.07
CA LYS A 51 -14.74 0.89 3.38
C LYS A 51 -13.82 2.10 3.52
N VAL A 52 -13.71 2.57 4.75
CA VAL A 52 -12.82 3.66 5.13
C VAL A 52 -11.73 3.13 6.06
N PHE A 53 -10.48 3.29 5.63
CA PHE A 53 -9.31 3.08 6.48
C PHE A 53 -8.93 4.41 7.15
N ARG A 54 -8.95 4.46 8.48
CA ARG A 54 -8.62 5.67 9.24
C ARG A 54 -7.25 5.56 9.88
N TYR A 55 -6.29 6.30 9.34
CA TYR A 55 -4.92 6.29 9.84
C TYR A 55 -4.27 7.66 9.67
N SER A 56 -3.96 8.32 10.80
CA SER A 56 -3.54 9.71 10.75
C SER A 56 -2.20 9.91 10.04
N ILE A 57 -2.05 11.06 9.39
CA ILE A 57 -0.81 11.45 8.74
C ILE A 57 0.36 11.54 9.74
N HIS A 58 0.09 11.94 10.97
CA HIS A 58 1.10 12.01 12.02
C HIS A 58 1.63 10.62 12.39
N LYS A 59 0.75 9.62 12.55
CA LYS A 59 1.17 8.22 12.72
C LYS A 59 1.96 7.72 11.52
N THR A 60 1.50 8.03 10.31
CA THR A 60 2.21 7.69 9.08
C THR A 60 3.63 8.27 9.07
N MET A 61 3.80 9.51 9.49
CA MET A 61 5.12 10.17 9.57
C MET A 61 6.00 9.55 10.64
N SER A 62 5.44 9.23 11.80
CA SER A 62 6.15 8.56 12.90
C SER A 62 6.65 7.18 12.47
N ASP A 63 5.78 6.37 11.86
CA ASP A 63 6.14 5.04 11.34
C ASP A 63 7.22 5.12 10.26
N ARG A 64 7.14 6.10 9.36
CA ARG A 64 8.17 6.34 8.35
C ARG A 64 9.51 6.63 9.00
N LYS A 65 9.55 7.49 10.01
CA LYS A 65 10.77 7.82 10.75
C LYS A 65 11.39 6.59 11.40
N ALA A 66 10.57 5.76 12.07
CA ALA A 66 11.01 4.51 12.66
C ALA A 66 11.49 3.47 11.64
N GLN A 67 11.02 3.55 10.39
CA GLN A 67 11.35 2.64 9.29
C GLN A 67 12.42 3.20 8.33
N GLY A 68 13.24 4.15 8.75
CA GLY A 68 14.32 4.70 7.95
C GLY A 68 13.96 5.93 7.09
N GLY A 69 12.79 6.53 7.31
CA GLY A 69 12.39 7.78 6.67
C GLY A 69 11.48 7.62 5.45
N LYS A 70 11.26 8.74 4.75
CA LYS A 70 10.46 8.78 3.52
C LYS A 70 11.38 8.56 2.32
N ILE A 71 11.20 7.46 1.60
CA ILE A 71 12.01 7.09 0.44
C ILE A 71 11.27 7.26 -0.90
N HIS A 72 9.97 7.54 -0.88
CA HIS A 72 9.17 7.76 -2.07
C HIS A 72 8.14 8.88 -1.86
N PRO A 73 7.89 9.76 -2.86
CA PRO A 73 6.97 10.90 -2.71
C PRO A 73 5.56 10.51 -2.26
N THR A 74 5.02 9.45 -2.81
CA THR A 74 3.67 8.94 -2.53
C THR A 74 3.64 7.75 -1.58
N GLN A 75 4.67 7.60 -0.73
CA GLN A 75 4.79 6.49 0.22
C GLN A 75 3.56 6.37 1.13
N LYS A 76 2.87 5.24 1.02
CA LYS A 76 1.74 4.87 1.88
C LYS A 76 2.20 4.08 3.11
N PRO A 77 1.45 4.10 4.22
CA PRO A 77 1.83 3.33 5.40
C PRO A 77 1.67 1.82 5.18
N VAL A 78 2.56 1.03 5.77
CA VAL A 78 2.47 -0.45 5.77
C VAL A 78 1.11 -0.90 6.30
N LYS A 79 0.59 -0.24 7.33
CA LYS A 79 -0.72 -0.52 7.94
C LYS A 79 -1.89 -0.45 6.97
N LEU A 80 -1.82 0.40 5.94
CA LEU A 80 -2.83 0.44 4.89
C LEU A 80 -2.83 -0.87 4.08
N TYR A 81 -1.66 -1.35 3.69
CA TYR A 81 -1.54 -2.59 2.92
C TYR A 81 -1.88 -3.82 3.76
N GLU A 82 -1.49 -3.87 5.03
CA GLU A 82 -1.93 -4.93 5.95
C GLU A 82 -3.46 -4.96 6.06
N TRP A 83 -4.10 -3.79 6.20
CA TRP A 83 -5.55 -3.69 6.24
C TRP A 83 -6.20 -4.16 4.93
N LEU A 84 -5.62 -3.83 3.76
CA LEU A 84 -6.10 -4.30 2.46
C LEU A 84 -6.01 -5.82 2.35
N LEU A 85 -4.87 -6.40 2.69
CA LEU A 85 -4.65 -7.84 2.63
C LEU A 85 -5.63 -8.59 3.55
N MET A 86 -5.78 -8.16 4.79
CA MET A 86 -6.71 -8.78 5.75
C MET A 86 -8.18 -8.70 5.31
N ASN A 87 -8.59 -7.69 4.54
CA ASN A 87 -9.98 -7.52 4.12
C ASN A 87 -10.30 -8.10 2.74
N TYR A 88 -9.30 -8.23 1.86
CA TYR A 88 -9.52 -8.51 0.43
C TYR A 88 -8.75 -9.72 -0.08
N ALA A 89 -7.61 -10.07 0.50
CA ALA A 89 -6.87 -11.27 0.13
C ALA A 89 -7.35 -12.48 0.94
N LYS A 90 -7.13 -13.66 0.36
CA LYS A 90 -7.37 -14.96 0.98
C LYS A 90 -6.05 -15.73 1.05
N GLU A 91 -5.98 -16.71 1.92
CA GLU A 91 -4.85 -17.63 1.99
C GLU A 91 -4.56 -18.24 0.60
N GLY A 92 -3.30 -18.22 0.20
CA GLY A 92 -2.84 -18.69 -1.10
C GLY A 92 -2.98 -17.72 -2.27
N ASP A 93 -3.59 -16.54 -2.05
CA ASP A 93 -3.63 -15.51 -3.10
C ASP A 93 -2.22 -14.98 -3.39
N LYS A 94 -1.94 -14.80 -4.68
CA LYS A 94 -0.73 -14.14 -5.17
C LYS A 94 -0.99 -12.66 -5.39
N ILE A 95 -0.15 -11.83 -4.82
CA ILE A 95 -0.28 -10.38 -4.87
C ILE A 95 0.61 -9.84 -5.99
N LEU A 96 0.09 -8.91 -6.77
CA LEU A 96 0.84 -8.17 -7.79
C LEU A 96 0.79 -6.68 -7.51
N ASP A 97 1.95 -6.05 -7.41
CA ASP A 97 2.08 -4.59 -7.40
C ASP A 97 2.90 -4.13 -8.62
N THR A 98 2.29 -3.32 -9.47
CA THR A 98 2.93 -2.80 -10.69
C THR A 98 3.73 -1.53 -10.46
N HIS A 99 3.69 -0.96 -9.25
CA HIS A 99 4.35 0.30 -8.87
C HIS A 99 4.80 0.23 -7.41
N LEU A 100 5.82 -0.59 -7.14
CA LEU A 100 6.29 -0.92 -5.79
C LEU A 100 6.61 0.31 -4.93
N GLY A 101 7.18 1.35 -5.54
CA GLY A 101 7.52 2.60 -4.87
C GLY A 101 8.40 2.38 -3.63
N SER A 102 7.86 2.65 -2.46
CA SER A 102 8.60 2.50 -1.20
C SER A 102 8.70 1.07 -0.66
N GLY A 103 8.08 0.08 -1.29
CA GLY A 103 8.05 -1.29 -0.81
C GLY A 103 7.12 -1.54 0.40
N SER A 104 6.22 -0.63 0.73
CA SER A 104 5.33 -0.81 1.89
C SER A 104 4.43 -2.04 1.76
N ILE A 105 3.97 -2.37 0.55
CA ILE A 105 3.20 -3.60 0.31
C ILE A 105 4.05 -4.85 0.50
N ALA A 106 5.33 -4.82 0.13
CA ALA A 106 6.22 -5.97 0.31
C ALA A 106 6.44 -6.29 1.79
N ILE A 107 6.56 -5.26 2.62
CA ILE A 107 6.62 -5.43 4.08
C ILE A 107 5.31 -6.02 4.62
N ALA A 108 4.16 -5.52 4.16
CA ALA A 108 2.85 -6.04 4.57
C ALA A 108 2.65 -7.51 4.14
N CYS A 109 3.02 -7.86 2.91
CA CYS A 109 2.97 -9.23 2.42
C CYS A 109 3.89 -10.16 3.24
N HIS A 110 5.11 -9.70 3.55
CA HIS A 110 6.03 -10.46 4.41
C HIS A 110 5.44 -10.70 5.80
N ASN A 111 4.86 -9.67 6.43
CA ASN A 111 4.26 -9.78 7.77
C ASN A 111 3.07 -10.75 7.81
N LEU A 112 2.31 -10.86 6.73
CA LEU A 112 1.08 -11.65 6.66
C LEU A 112 1.22 -12.95 5.86
N GLY A 113 2.42 -13.27 5.35
CA GLY A 113 2.70 -14.53 4.67
C GLY A 113 2.14 -14.63 3.25
N TYR A 114 2.03 -13.52 2.51
CA TYR A 114 1.59 -13.52 1.11
C TYR A 114 2.77 -13.50 0.14
N ASP A 115 2.64 -14.24 -0.96
CA ASP A 115 3.55 -14.16 -2.10
C ASP A 115 3.30 -12.86 -2.88
N LEU A 116 4.36 -12.10 -3.12
CA LEU A 116 4.31 -10.85 -3.87
C LEU A 116 5.19 -10.93 -5.12
N THR A 117 4.63 -10.53 -6.25
CA THR A 117 5.37 -10.10 -7.44
C THR A 117 5.21 -8.59 -7.57
N ALA A 118 6.33 -7.87 -7.68
CA ALA A 118 6.27 -6.40 -7.78
C ALA A 118 7.24 -5.87 -8.83
N CYS A 119 6.90 -4.72 -9.41
CA CYS A 119 7.72 -4.00 -10.38
C CYS A 119 7.95 -2.56 -9.90
N GLU A 120 9.16 -2.05 -10.14
CA GLU A 120 9.51 -0.64 -10.00
C GLU A 120 10.36 -0.24 -11.20
N LEU A 121 9.97 0.82 -11.87
CA LEU A 121 10.66 1.30 -13.07
C LEU A 121 11.90 2.12 -12.72
N ASP A 122 11.80 2.93 -11.66
CA ASP A 122 12.89 3.79 -11.22
C ASP A 122 13.87 2.97 -10.36
N LYS A 123 15.12 2.91 -10.84
CA LYS A 123 16.16 2.10 -10.17
C LYS A 123 16.51 2.62 -8.77
N GLU A 124 16.50 3.93 -8.55
CA GLU A 124 16.83 4.49 -7.24
C GLU A 124 15.74 4.14 -6.21
N TYR A 125 14.47 4.25 -6.61
CA TYR A 125 13.36 3.81 -5.77
C TYR A 125 13.37 2.30 -5.54
N TYR A 126 13.71 1.51 -6.56
CA TYR A 126 13.85 0.06 -6.40
C TYR A 126 14.92 -0.28 -5.36
N ASP A 127 16.12 0.27 -5.50
CA ASP A 127 17.24 0.00 -4.59
C ASP A 127 16.92 0.44 -3.15
N ALA A 128 16.28 1.59 -2.98
CA ALA A 128 15.84 2.09 -1.69
C ALA A 128 14.75 1.20 -1.06
N ALA A 129 13.79 0.72 -1.86
CA ALA A 129 12.75 -0.21 -1.41
C ALA A 129 13.35 -1.54 -0.98
N MET A 130 14.26 -2.12 -1.76
CA MET A 130 14.92 -3.39 -1.44
C MET A 130 15.71 -3.29 -0.13
N LYS A 131 16.48 -2.22 0.04
CA LYS A 131 17.21 -1.95 1.30
C LYS A 131 16.27 -1.91 2.50
N ARG A 132 15.14 -1.21 2.38
CA ARG A 132 14.14 -1.10 3.44
C ARG A 132 13.51 -2.45 3.77
N ILE A 133 13.17 -3.25 2.76
CA ILE A 133 12.58 -4.58 2.94
C ILE A 133 13.55 -5.51 3.67
N GLU A 134 14.83 -5.54 3.25
CA GLU A 134 15.84 -6.38 3.89
C GLU A 134 16.13 -5.96 5.34
N GLN A 135 16.16 -4.65 5.61
CA GLN A 135 16.28 -4.15 6.98
C GLN A 135 15.11 -4.61 7.86
N HIS A 136 13.88 -4.56 7.34
CA HIS A 136 12.69 -5.03 8.06
C HIS A 136 12.77 -6.53 8.36
N LYS A 137 13.14 -7.35 7.39
CA LYS A 137 13.31 -8.79 7.57
C LYS A 137 14.40 -9.13 8.60
N ALA A 138 15.51 -8.37 8.61
CA ALA A 138 16.58 -8.56 9.55
C ALA A 138 16.17 -8.25 11.00
N GLN A 139 15.36 -7.18 11.20
CA GLN A 139 14.86 -6.83 12.54
C GLN A 139 14.00 -7.94 13.15
N ILE A 140 13.12 -8.55 12.36
CA ILE A 140 12.26 -9.65 12.84
C ILE A 140 13.10 -10.85 13.27
N ARG A 141 14.17 -11.20 12.56
CA ARG A 141 15.05 -12.32 12.90
C ARG A 141 15.80 -12.16 14.22
N MET A 142 15.95 -10.95 14.74
CA MET A 142 16.62 -10.72 16.02
C MET A 142 15.70 -10.95 17.23
N PHE A 143 14.41 -11.11 17.02
CA PHE A 143 13.42 -11.32 18.08
C PHE A 143 12.77 -12.73 18.05
N VAL A 144 13.27 -13.60 17.19
CA VAL A 144 12.92 -15.01 17.08
C VAL A 144 14.16 -15.86 17.44
#